data_498ae8bdd2b732ecd2dda9ddc05c526b
#
_entry.id   498ae8bdd2b732ecd2dda9ddc05c526b
#
_cell.length_a   1.000
_cell.length_b   1.000
_cell.length_c   1.000
_cell.angle_alpha   90.00
_cell.angle_beta   90.00
_cell.angle_gamma   90.00
#
_symmetry.space_group_name_H-M   'P 1'
#
loop_
_entity.id
_entity.type
_entity.pdbx_description
1 polymer ?
#
loop_
_entity_poly.entity_id
_entity_poly.type
_entity_poly.pdbx_seq_one_letter_code
_entity_poly.pdbx_strand_id
1 'polypeptide(L)'
;MKIPDNQSLREYIEHLREEGYSVQDGHTPDPDLIDPQGNPVYTWQEGYPYETRMDREEYELQKYQLQVELLKFQYWLEDNDQKAVIIFEGRDAAGKGGTIKRFTEHLNPRTARVVALNKPSDRERGQWYFQRYVQHLPTEGEMVLFDRSWYNRAGVERVMGFATPEQYETFMNQVPYFERMLVDSGIHLTKFWFSVSQKEQRTRFAIRQLDPVRRWKLSPMDLESLDRWEAYT
;
A
#
# COMPACT_ATOMS: atom_id res chain seq x y z
N MET A 1 0.46 28.22 5.90
CA MET A 1 1.92 28.30 5.82
C MET A 1 2.36 27.51 4.58
N LYS A 2 3.12 28.10 3.63
CA LYS A 2 3.68 27.36 2.48
C LYS A 2 4.91 26.61 2.96
N ILE A 3 4.79 25.31 3.14
CA ILE A 3 5.93 24.43 3.37
C ILE A 3 6.73 24.40 2.06
N PRO A 4 8.03 24.62 2.06
CA PRO A 4 8.84 24.56 0.83
C PRO A 4 8.78 23.15 0.24
N ASP A 5 8.43 23.04 -1.02
CA ASP A 5 8.30 21.75 -1.74
C ASP A 5 9.64 20.99 -1.89
N ASN A 6 10.78 21.60 -1.55
CA ASN A 6 12.13 21.07 -1.77
C ASN A 6 12.89 20.64 -0.49
N GLN A 7 12.25 20.53 0.66
CA GLN A 7 12.91 20.01 1.87
C GLN A 7 12.90 18.48 1.89
N SER A 8 14.04 17.88 2.25
CA SER A 8 14.09 16.46 2.55
C SER A 8 13.11 16.09 3.66
N LEU A 9 12.58 14.88 3.68
CA LEU A 9 11.64 14.45 4.73
C LEU A 9 12.25 14.59 6.14
N ARG A 10 13.57 14.43 6.29
CA ARG A 10 14.27 14.61 7.58
C ARG A 10 14.20 16.05 8.05
N GLU A 11 14.56 16.99 7.20
CA GLU A 11 14.48 18.43 7.49
C GLU A 11 13.04 18.87 7.80
N TYR A 12 12.07 18.32 7.05
CA TYR A 12 10.65 18.55 7.31
C TYR A 12 10.22 18.07 8.69
N ILE A 13 10.61 16.86 9.10
CA ILE A 13 10.27 16.30 10.41
C ILE A 13 10.98 17.04 11.55
N GLU A 14 12.26 17.43 11.37
CA GLU A 14 13.00 18.23 12.32
C GLU A 14 12.33 19.60 12.50
N HIS A 15 11.99 20.25 11.41
CA HIS A 15 11.24 21.51 11.42
C HIS A 15 9.90 21.38 12.17
N LEU A 16 9.10 20.35 11.92
CA LEU A 16 7.85 20.14 12.64
C LEU A 16 8.05 19.98 14.16
N ARG A 17 9.14 19.30 14.57
CA ARG A 17 9.47 19.15 15.99
C ARG A 17 9.88 20.47 16.64
N GLU A 18 10.73 21.25 15.97
CA GLU A 18 11.20 22.54 16.43
C GLU A 18 10.05 23.55 16.56
N GLU A 19 9.11 23.52 15.63
CA GLU A 19 7.89 24.33 15.63
C GLU A 19 6.83 23.85 16.65
N GLY A 20 7.02 22.69 17.29
CA GLY A 20 6.11 22.19 18.33
C GLY A 20 4.90 21.42 17.81
N TYR A 21 4.95 20.86 16.58
CA TYR A 21 3.93 19.94 16.09
C TYR A 21 3.94 18.63 16.86
N SER A 22 2.77 18.06 17.06
CA SER A 22 2.56 16.79 17.76
C SER A 22 1.61 15.90 17.00
N VAL A 23 1.51 14.64 17.43
CA VAL A 23 0.49 13.71 16.94
C VAL A 23 -0.64 13.70 17.95
N GLN A 24 -1.89 13.68 17.48
CA GLN A 24 -3.07 13.64 18.31
C GLN A 24 -2.97 12.51 19.34
N ASP A 25 -3.06 12.85 20.61
CA ASP A 25 -3.13 11.89 21.72
C ASP A 25 -4.46 11.17 21.70
N GLY A 26 -4.40 9.82 21.79
CA GLY A 26 -5.59 8.99 21.89
C GLY A 26 -5.49 7.73 21.02
N HIS A 27 -6.39 6.80 21.29
CA HIS A 27 -6.45 5.48 20.62
C HIS A 27 -7.12 5.54 19.23
N THR A 28 -6.91 6.61 18.47
CA THR A 28 -7.46 6.70 17.11
C THR A 28 -6.62 5.86 16.15
N PRO A 29 -7.24 5.03 15.30
CA PRO A 29 -6.50 4.22 14.33
C PRO A 29 -5.76 5.07 13.29
N ASP A 30 -6.23 6.27 13.02
CA ASP A 30 -5.65 7.22 12.06
C ASP A 30 -5.55 8.59 12.75
N PRO A 31 -4.49 8.86 13.55
CA PRO A 31 -4.32 10.12 14.26
C PRO A 31 -3.99 11.25 13.30
N ASP A 32 -4.46 12.44 13.63
CA ASP A 32 -4.10 13.65 12.91
C ASP A 32 -2.76 14.23 13.43
N LEU A 33 -2.05 14.97 12.58
CA LEU A 33 -0.95 15.85 12.97
C LEU A 33 -1.58 17.11 13.57
N ILE A 34 -1.07 17.56 14.71
CA ILE A 34 -1.57 18.71 15.45
C ILE A 34 -0.55 19.84 15.36
N ASP A 35 -1.01 21.03 15.00
CA ASP A 35 -0.18 22.23 14.96
C ASP A 35 0.15 22.77 16.37
N PRO A 36 1.10 23.73 16.52
CA PRO A 36 1.45 24.31 17.81
C PRO A 36 0.29 25.05 18.52
N GLN A 37 -0.77 25.37 17.80
CA GLN A 37 -1.98 26.01 18.30
C GLN A 37 -3.05 25.00 18.74
N GLY A 38 -2.78 23.69 18.58
CA GLY A 38 -3.69 22.61 18.94
C GLY A 38 -4.73 22.25 17.88
N ASN A 39 -4.59 22.72 16.64
CA ASN A 39 -5.51 22.42 15.57
C ASN A 39 -5.01 21.24 14.70
N PRO A 40 -5.90 20.37 14.20
CA PRO A 40 -5.51 19.32 13.28
C PRO A 40 -5.10 19.88 11.90
N VAL A 41 -4.04 19.31 11.35
CA VAL A 41 -3.51 19.67 10.03
C VAL A 41 -4.16 18.78 8.95
N TYR A 42 -5.06 19.36 8.18
CA TYR A 42 -5.84 18.64 7.17
C TYR A 42 -5.18 18.68 5.78
N THR A 43 -4.13 17.87 5.57
CA THR A 43 -3.49 17.70 4.25
C THR A 43 -4.22 16.74 3.33
N TRP A 44 -5.10 15.91 3.89
CA TRP A 44 -5.90 14.93 3.15
C TRP A 44 -6.86 15.56 2.12
N GLN A 45 -7.23 16.82 2.27
CA GLN A 45 -8.14 17.53 1.37
C GLN A 45 -7.55 17.75 -0.03
N GLU A 46 -6.21 17.78 -0.15
CA GLU A 46 -5.55 18.00 -1.44
C GLU A 46 -5.77 16.80 -2.37
N GLY A 47 -6.47 17.05 -3.47
CA GLY A 47 -6.80 16.01 -4.46
C GLY A 47 -7.83 14.98 -3.98
N TYR A 48 -8.45 15.19 -2.81
CA TYR A 48 -9.54 14.35 -2.33
C TYR A 48 -10.83 14.66 -3.11
N PRO A 49 -11.51 13.64 -3.68
CA PRO A 49 -12.63 13.88 -4.59
C PRO A 49 -13.95 14.25 -3.90
N TYR A 50 -13.98 14.25 -2.57
CA TYR A 50 -15.17 14.54 -1.78
C TYR A 50 -14.96 15.78 -0.91
N GLU A 51 -16.03 16.53 -0.59
CA GLU A 51 -15.97 17.74 0.24
C GLU A 51 -15.63 17.45 1.70
N THR A 52 -16.09 16.31 2.21
CA THR A 52 -15.90 15.89 3.60
C THR A 52 -15.41 14.45 3.69
N ARG A 53 -14.78 14.11 4.79
CA ARG A 53 -14.53 12.70 5.13
C ARG A 53 -15.88 12.02 5.46
N MET A 54 -15.99 10.76 5.10
CA MET A 54 -17.10 9.91 5.53
C MET A 54 -17.18 9.90 7.06
N ASP A 55 -18.39 9.99 7.59
CA ASP A 55 -18.62 9.85 9.04
C ASP A 55 -18.13 8.49 9.55
N ARG A 56 -17.69 8.45 10.81
CA ARG A 56 -17.11 7.25 11.40
C ARG A 56 -18.11 6.10 11.50
N GLU A 57 -19.33 6.37 11.90
CA GLU A 57 -20.36 5.34 12.06
C GLU A 57 -20.75 4.80 10.69
N GLU A 58 -20.94 5.67 9.71
CA GLU A 58 -21.21 5.27 8.33
C GLU A 58 -20.07 4.43 7.75
N TYR A 59 -18.81 4.83 7.96
CA TYR A 59 -17.65 4.05 7.55
C TYR A 59 -17.61 2.65 8.16
N GLU A 60 -17.84 2.52 9.47
CA GLU A 60 -17.83 1.23 10.16
C GLU A 60 -18.96 0.32 9.65
N LEU A 61 -20.15 0.89 9.39
CA LEU A 61 -21.28 0.14 8.83
C LEU A 61 -20.97 -0.36 7.42
N GLN A 62 -20.51 0.50 6.53
CA GLN A 62 -20.17 0.12 5.15
C GLN A 62 -19.01 -0.88 5.12
N LYS A 63 -17.99 -0.67 5.94
CA LYS A 63 -16.87 -1.61 6.10
C LYS A 63 -17.36 -3.00 6.51
N TYR A 64 -18.24 -3.08 7.52
CA TYR A 64 -18.80 -4.35 7.96
C TYR A 64 -19.59 -5.06 6.86
N GLN A 65 -20.42 -4.34 6.12
CA GLN A 65 -21.18 -4.88 4.98
C GLN A 65 -20.23 -5.45 3.90
N LEU A 66 -19.17 -4.73 3.56
CA LEU A 66 -18.15 -5.21 2.61
C LEU A 66 -17.38 -6.43 3.14
N GLN A 67 -17.10 -6.49 4.44
CA GLN A 67 -16.46 -7.66 5.05
C GLN A 67 -17.36 -8.91 4.99
N VAL A 68 -18.67 -8.73 5.14
CA VAL A 68 -19.65 -9.83 4.93
C VAL A 68 -19.61 -10.32 3.48
N GLU A 69 -19.57 -9.41 2.49
CA GLU A 69 -19.48 -9.80 1.08
C GLU A 69 -18.13 -10.49 0.76
N LEU A 70 -17.03 -10.03 1.34
CA LEU A 70 -15.74 -10.70 1.21
C LEU A 70 -15.75 -12.13 1.79
N LEU A 71 -16.42 -12.34 2.92
CA LEU A 71 -16.57 -13.66 3.49
C LEU A 71 -17.42 -14.58 2.61
N LYS A 72 -18.53 -14.05 2.05
CA LYS A 72 -19.33 -14.78 1.05
C LYS A 72 -18.51 -15.14 -0.19
N PHE A 73 -17.67 -14.21 -0.65
CA PHE A 73 -16.77 -14.46 -1.78
C PHE A 73 -15.75 -15.55 -1.46
N GLN A 74 -15.20 -15.59 -0.24
CA GLN A 74 -14.31 -16.67 0.18
C GLN A 74 -15.02 -18.03 0.16
N TYR A 75 -16.22 -18.15 0.73
CA TYR A 75 -17.01 -19.38 0.67
C TYR A 75 -17.33 -19.79 -0.77
N TRP A 76 -17.66 -18.82 -1.63
CA TRP A 76 -17.92 -19.11 -3.02
C TRP A 76 -16.69 -19.68 -3.75
N LEU A 77 -15.48 -19.17 -3.44
CA LEU A 77 -14.23 -19.73 -3.98
C LEU A 77 -14.06 -21.20 -3.54
N GLU A 78 -14.28 -21.46 -2.26
CA GLU A 78 -14.17 -22.82 -1.68
C GLU A 78 -15.18 -23.78 -2.29
N ASP A 79 -16.45 -23.37 -2.37
CA ASP A 79 -17.56 -24.20 -2.85
C ASP A 79 -17.50 -24.49 -4.37
N ASN A 80 -16.82 -23.67 -5.14
CA ASN A 80 -16.75 -23.75 -6.60
C ASN A 80 -15.33 -24.02 -7.14
N ASP A 81 -14.38 -24.39 -6.27
CA ASP A 81 -12.97 -24.66 -6.64
C ASP A 81 -12.32 -23.50 -7.42
N GLN A 82 -12.72 -22.25 -7.10
CA GLN A 82 -12.21 -21.06 -7.77
C GLN A 82 -10.94 -20.53 -7.08
N LYS A 83 -10.19 -19.69 -7.81
CA LYS A 83 -8.92 -19.11 -7.35
C LYS A 83 -8.95 -17.61 -7.48
N ALA A 84 -8.51 -16.88 -6.43
CA ALA A 84 -8.44 -15.44 -6.49
C ALA A 84 -7.06 -14.88 -6.13
N VAL A 85 -6.60 -13.89 -6.89
CA VAL A 85 -5.42 -13.09 -6.61
C VAL A 85 -5.83 -11.62 -6.52
N ILE A 86 -5.53 -10.98 -5.40
CA ILE A 86 -5.80 -9.57 -5.18
C ILE A 86 -4.47 -8.86 -4.94
N ILE A 87 -4.18 -7.86 -5.75
CA ILE A 87 -2.94 -7.08 -5.69
C ILE A 87 -3.21 -5.71 -5.10
N PHE A 88 -2.42 -5.34 -4.11
CA PHE A 88 -2.44 -4.02 -3.48
C PHE A 88 -1.15 -3.28 -3.82
N GLU A 89 -1.23 -2.36 -4.77
CA GLU A 89 -0.14 -1.55 -5.24
C GLU A 89 -0.40 -0.06 -5.01
N GLY A 90 0.60 0.75 -5.20
CA GLY A 90 0.50 2.21 -5.09
C GLY A 90 1.55 2.83 -4.20
N ARG A 91 1.41 4.14 -3.97
CA ARG A 91 2.36 4.99 -3.25
C ARG A 91 2.57 4.55 -1.80
N ASP A 92 3.73 4.87 -1.27
CA ASP A 92 4.01 4.64 0.14
C ASP A 92 3.11 5.51 1.01
N ALA A 93 2.77 5.01 2.19
CA ALA A 93 1.80 5.62 3.10
C ALA A 93 0.39 5.85 2.54
N ALA A 94 0.05 5.35 1.33
CA ALA A 94 -1.29 5.51 0.74
C ALA A 94 -2.39 4.65 1.39
N GLY A 95 -2.05 3.74 2.32
CA GLY A 95 -3.04 2.97 3.08
C GLY A 95 -3.13 1.49 2.76
N LYS A 96 -2.26 0.94 1.88
CA LYS A 96 -2.26 -0.48 1.48
C LYS A 96 -2.41 -1.45 2.65
N GLY A 97 -1.47 -1.45 3.59
CA GLY A 97 -1.48 -2.37 4.73
C GLY A 97 -2.70 -2.21 5.65
N GLY A 98 -3.23 -0.99 5.79
CA GLY A 98 -4.49 -0.74 6.51
C GLY A 98 -5.69 -1.39 5.82
N THR A 99 -5.75 -1.30 4.51
CA THR A 99 -6.81 -1.92 3.69
C THR A 99 -6.69 -3.44 3.73
N ILE A 100 -5.48 -4.00 3.53
CA ILE A 100 -5.26 -5.45 3.61
C ILE A 100 -5.71 -6.00 4.96
N LYS A 101 -5.37 -5.31 6.07
CA LYS A 101 -5.84 -5.69 7.40
C LYS A 101 -7.37 -5.75 7.48
N ARG A 102 -8.08 -4.75 6.92
CA ARG A 102 -9.55 -4.72 6.92
C ARG A 102 -10.16 -5.78 6.01
N PHE A 103 -9.50 -6.12 4.92
CA PHE A 103 -9.90 -7.23 4.05
C PHE A 103 -9.82 -8.58 4.77
N THR A 104 -8.74 -8.82 5.51
CA THR A 104 -8.46 -10.13 6.11
C THR A 104 -9.04 -10.33 7.51
N GLU A 105 -9.57 -9.28 8.12
CA GLU A 105 -9.99 -9.25 9.53
C GLU A 105 -10.97 -10.38 9.92
N HIS A 106 -11.85 -10.77 9.02
CA HIS A 106 -12.87 -11.80 9.22
C HIS A 106 -12.76 -12.99 8.27
N LEU A 107 -11.75 -13.02 7.41
CA LEU A 107 -11.53 -14.14 6.51
C LEU A 107 -10.89 -15.33 7.23
N ASN A 108 -11.18 -16.54 6.78
CA ASN A 108 -10.52 -17.75 7.23
C ASN A 108 -9.05 -17.77 6.75
N PRO A 109 -8.06 -17.69 7.66
CA PRO A 109 -6.65 -17.63 7.28
C PRO A 109 -6.10 -18.94 6.66
N ARG A 110 -6.88 -20.02 6.64
CA ARG A 110 -6.48 -21.28 6.00
C ARG A 110 -6.59 -21.20 4.48
N THR A 111 -7.53 -20.41 3.97
CA THR A 111 -7.82 -20.29 2.53
C THR A 111 -7.63 -18.86 2.01
N ALA A 112 -7.44 -17.87 2.90
CA ALA A 112 -7.07 -16.51 2.54
C ALA A 112 -5.73 -16.14 3.18
N ARG A 113 -4.71 -15.81 2.40
CA ARG A 113 -3.38 -15.48 2.91
C ARG A 113 -2.80 -14.23 2.28
N VAL A 114 -2.03 -13.50 3.08
CA VAL A 114 -1.29 -12.31 2.63
C VAL A 114 0.14 -12.72 2.28
N VAL A 115 0.60 -12.26 1.12
CA VAL A 115 1.97 -12.44 0.64
C VAL A 115 2.64 -11.08 0.56
N ALA A 116 3.65 -10.87 1.42
CA ALA A 116 4.51 -9.69 1.44
C ALA A 116 5.96 -10.16 1.28
N LEU A 117 6.53 -10.02 0.09
CA LEU A 117 7.87 -10.52 -0.20
C LEU A 117 8.95 -9.52 0.22
N ASN A 118 9.97 -10.01 0.89
CA ASN A 118 11.19 -9.27 1.18
C ASN A 118 12.01 -8.95 -0.08
N LYS A 119 13.13 -8.22 0.08
CA LYS A 119 14.12 -8.06 -1.00
C LYS A 119 14.47 -9.42 -1.61
N PRO A 120 14.62 -9.51 -2.95
CA PRO A 120 15.05 -10.75 -3.60
C PRO A 120 16.40 -11.22 -3.05
N SER A 121 16.52 -12.51 -2.76
CA SER A 121 17.79 -13.17 -2.49
C SER A 121 18.69 -13.17 -3.74
N ASP A 122 19.98 -13.48 -3.58
CA ASP A 122 20.92 -13.60 -4.71
C ASP A 122 20.47 -14.65 -5.72
N ARG A 123 19.89 -15.75 -5.23
CA ARG A 123 19.31 -16.80 -6.07
C ARG A 123 18.11 -16.29 -6.87
N GLU A 124 17.19 -15.59 -6.23
CA GLU A 124 15.99 -15.05 -6.90
C GLU A 124 16.34 -13.98 -7.94
N ARG A 125 17.41 -13.21 -7.72
CA ARG A 125 17.93 -12.25 -8.72
C ARG A 125 18.41 -12.90 -10.01
N GLY A 126 18.88 -14.14 -9.94
CA GLY A 126 19.29 -14.93 -11.11
C GLY A 126 18.17 -15.72 -11.78
N GLN A 127 16.95 -15.67 -11.25
CA GLN A 127 15.79 -16.39 -11.79
C GLN A 127 14.97 -15.50 -12.73
N TRP A 128 14.07 -16.13 -13.46
CA TRP A 128 13.00 -15.41 -14.16
C TRP A 128 12.21 -14.54 -13.18
N TYR A 129 12.00 -13.27 -13.52
CA TYR A 129 11.49 -12.28 -12.57
C TYR A 129 10.20 -12.70 -11.85
N PHE A 130 9.24 -13.26 -12.58
CA PHE A 130 7.95 -13.67 -12.00
C PHE A 130 8.03 -14.92 -11.13
N GLN A 131 9.11 -15.71 -11.21
CA GLN A 131 9.22 -17.00 -10.52
C GLN A 131 9.00 -16.90 -9.01
N ARG A 132 9.52 -15.85 -8.37
CA ARG A 132 9.34 -15.61 -6.93
C ARG A 132 7.89 -15.32 -6.54
N TYR A 133 7.02 -14.91 -7.48
CA TYR A 133 5.60 -14.67 -7.25
C TYR A 133 4.77 -15.90 -7.60
N VAL A 134 5.12 -16.62 -8.63
CA VAL A 134 4.41 -17.83 -9.10
C VAL A 134 4.26 -18.89 -8.01
N GLN A 135 5.28 -19.10 -7.18
CA GLN A 135 5.22 -20.07 -6.07
C GLN A 135 4.17 -19.71 -4.99
N HIS A 136 3.64 -18.49 -4.99
CA HIS A 136 2.63 -18.02 -4.06
C HIS A 136 1.24 -17.91 -4.66
N LEU A 137 1.06 -18.32 -5.92
CA LEU A 137 -0.26 -18.30 -6.52
C LEU A 137 -1.21 -19.29 -5.81
N PRO A 138 -2.52 -19.02 -5.83
CA PRO A 138 -3.50 -19.85 -5.15
C PRO A 138 -3.69 -21.21 -5.82
N THR A 139 -4.01 -22.22 -5.03
CA THR A 139 -4.69 -23.42 -5.49
C THR A 139 -6.21 -23.23 -5.43
N GLU A 140 -6.98 -24.23 -5.87
CA GLU A 140 -8.45 -24.23 -5.84
C GLU A 140 -8.98 -23.97 -4.43
N GLY A 141 -9.98 -23.11 -4.31
CA GLY A 141 -10.55 -22.65 -3.04
C GLY A 141 -9.76 -21.55 -2.32
N GLU A 142 -8.63 -21.08 -2.86
CA GLU A 142 -7.78 -20.12 -2.17
C GLU A 142 -7.88 -18.68 -2.71
N MET A 143 -7.71 -17.72 -1.78
CA MET A 143 -7.52 -16.30 -2.04
C MET A 143 -6.12 -15.86 -1.59
N VAL A 144 -5.36 -15.23 -2.48
CA VAL A 144 -4.04 -14.67 -2.18
C VAL A 144 -4.05 -13.16 -2.34
N LEU A 145 -3.66 -12.44 -1.28
CA LEU A 145 -3.56 -10.99 -1.25
C LEU A 145 -2.08 -10.59 -1.27
N PHE A 146 -1.63 -9.95 -2.34
CA PHE A 146 -0.25 -9.46 -2.45
C PHE A 146 -0.14 -8.04 -1.90
N ASP A 147 0.62 -7.85 -0.80
CA ASP A 147 1.08 -6.54 -0.36
C ASP A 147 2.34 -6.18 -1.15
N ARG A 148 2.18 -5.42 -2.20
CA ARG A 148 3.10 -5.26 -3.32
C ARG A 148 3.27 -6.57 -4.11
N SER A 149 3.54 -6.45 -5.38
CA SER A 149 3.56 -7.59 -6.30
C SER A 149 4.73 -7.49 -7.28
N TRP A 150 4.60 -8.17 -8.40
CA TRP A 150 5.49 -8.06 -9.55
C TRP A 150 5.58 -6.63 -10.11
N TYR A 151 4.62 -5.75 -9.82
CA TYR A 151 4.69 -4.34 -10.18
C TYR A 151 5.78 -3.56 -9.43
N ASN A 152 6.45 -4.14 -8.43
CA ASN A 152 7.67 -3.58 -7.85
C ASN A 152 8.71 -3.24 -8.93
N ARG A 153 8.79 -4.02 -10.03
CA ARG A 153 9.71 -3.76 -11.16
C ARG A 153 9.41 -2.43 -11.84
N ALA A 154 8.14 -2.11 -12.06
CA ALA A 154 7.71 -0.85 -12.67
C ALA A 154 7.67 0.32 -11.67
N GLY A 155 7.53 0.04 -10.39
CA GLY A 155 7.49 1.01 -9.30
C GLY A 155 8.85 1.20 -8.63
N VAL A 156 8.97 0.69 -7.41
CA VAL A 156 10.12 0.93 -6.53
C VAL A 156 11.45 0.52 -7.15
N GLU A 157 11.53 -0.60 -7.87
CA GLU A 157 12.80 -1.06 -8.44
C GLU A 157 13.31 -0.13 -9.55
N ARG A 158 12.40 0.39 -10.40
CA ARG A 158 12.73 1.40 -11.42
C ARG A 158 13.12 2.71 -10.77
N VAL A 159 12.29 3.24 -9.88
CA VAL A 159 12.45 4.57 -9.29
C VAL A 159 13.73 4.66 -8.45
N MET A 160 14.08 3.57 -7.74
CA MET A 160 15.28 3.51 -6.90
C MET A 160 16.53 3.04 -7.65
N GLY A 161 16.42 2.74 -8.95
CA GLY A 161 17.55 2.28 -9.75
C GLY A 161 17.99 0.85 -9.44
N PHE A 162 17.12 0.01 -8.87
CA PHE A 162 17.39 -1.41 -8.60
C PHE A 162 17.15 -2.27 -9.84
N ALA A 163 16.37 -1.78 -10.80
CA ALA A 163 16.19 -2.39 -12.11
C ALA A 163 16.85 -1.53 -13.18
N THR A 164 17.51 -2.18 -14.15
CA THR A 164 18.02 -1.49 -15.34
C THR A 164 16.87 -1.09 -16.28
N PRO A 165 17.07 -0.12 -17.20
CA PRO A 165 16.08 0.22 -18.22
C PRO A 165 15.61 -1.01 -19.02
N GLU A 166 16.53 -1.90 -19.40
CA GLU A 166 16.22 -3.10 -20.16
C GLU A 166 15.37 -4.10 -19.35
N GLN A 167 15.62 -4.22 -18.05
CA GLN A 167 14.82 -5.05 -17.15
C GLN A 167 13.41 -4.49 -16.99
N TYR A 168 13.26 -3.17 -16.93
CA TYR A 168 11.96 -2.51 -16.89
C TYR A 168 11.19 -2.73 -18.19
N GLU A 169 11.80 -2.49 -19.35
CA GLU A 169 11.17 -2.70 -20.66
C GLU A 169 10.75 -4.16 -20.86
N THR A 170 11.64 -5.09 -20.50
CA THR A 170 11.33 -6.53 -20.54
C THR A 170 10.11 -6.86 -19.68
N PHE A 171 10.04 -6.32 -18.47
CA PHE A 171 8.89 -6.49 -17.58
C PHE A 171 7.62 -5.94 -18.20
N MET A 172 7.65 -4.69 -18.70
CA MET A 172 6.47 -4.05 -19.30
C MET A 172 5.92 -4.83 -20.49
N ASN A 173 6.81 -5.44 -21.28
CA ASN A 173 6.42 -6.32 -22.39
C ASN A 173 5.86 -7.66 -21.93
N GLN A 174 6.34 -8.20 -20.81
CA GLN A 174 5.96 -9.55 -20.33
C GLN A 174 4.73 -9.55 -19.43
N VAL A 175 4.52 -8.49 -18.61
CA VAL A 175 3.47 -8.50 -17.59
C VAL A 175 2.07 -8.69 -18.15
N PRO A 176 1.66 -8.12 -19.31
CA PRO A 176 0.33 -8.37 -19.86
C PRO A 176 0.11 -9.84 -20.23
N TYR A 177 1.13 -10.51 -20.78
CA TYR A 177 1.07 -11.93 -21.11
C TYR A 177 1.02 -12.80 -19.85
N PHE A 178 1.82 -12.48 -18.85
CA PHE A 178 1.81 -13.18 -17.57
C PHE A 178 0.44 -13.11 -16.92
N GLU A 179 -0.15 -11.92 -16.80
CA GLU A 179 -1.48 -11.76 -16.23
C GLU A 179 -2.57 -12.42 -17.05
N ARG A 180 -2.45 -12.38 -18.38
CA ARG A 180 -3.37 -13.08 -19.27
C ARG A 180 -3.34 -14.60 -19.00
N MET A 181 -2.16 -15.21 -18.86
CA MET A 181 -2.03 -16.62 -18.52
C MET A 181 -2.67 -16.96 -17.17
N LEU A 182 -2.56 -16.07 -16.17
CA LEU A 182 -3.24 -16.28 -14.88
C LEU A 182 -4.77 -16.29 -15.04
N VAL A 183 -5.31 -15.31 -15.76
CA VAL A 183 -6.76 -15.21 -16.01
C VAL A 183 -7.25 -16.39 -16.85
N ASP A 184 -6.55 -16.75 -17.91
CA ASP A 184 -6.91 -17.87 -18.78
C ASP A 184 -6.82 -19.23 -18.04
N SER A 185 -6.04 -19.30 -16.95
CA SER A 185 -5.98 -20.47 -16.05
C SER A 185 -7.08 -20.49 -14.97
N GLY A 186 -8.04 -19.57 -15.05
CA GLY A 186 -9.18 -19.49 -14.13
C GLY A 186 -8.88 -18.74 -12.82
N ILE A 187 -7.85 -17.91 -12.77
CA ILE A 187 -7.58 -17.05 -11.61
C ILE A 187 -8.35 -15.72 -11.74
N HIS A 188 -9.18 -15.41 -10.77
CA HIS A 188 -9.81 -14.10 -10.65
C HIS A 188 -8.77 -13.09 -10.17
N LEU A 189 -8.26 -12.27 -11.10
CA LEU A 189 -7.21 -11.27 -10.82
C LEU A 189 -7.82 -9.89 -10.61
N THR A 190 -7.67 -9.33 -9.42
CA THR A 190 -8.08 -7.96 -9.08
C THR A 190 -6.88 -7.14 -8.66
N LYS A 191 -6.78 -5.89 -9.16
CA LYS A 191 -5.67 -4.98 -8.86
C LYS A 191 -6.20 -3.67 -8.28
N PHE A 192 -5.71 -3.29 -7.10
CA PHE A 192 -5.98 -2.00 -6.47
C PHE A 192 -4.73 -1.13 -6.51
N TRP A 193 -4.91 0.08 -7.02
CA TRP A 193 -3.89 1.12 -6.98
C TRP A 193 -4.25 2.19 -5.95
N PHE A 194 -3.39 2.35 -4.93
CA PHE A 194 -3.57 3.34 -3.88
C PHE A 194 -2.73 4.58 -4.17
N SER A 195 -3.40 5.71 -4.24
CA SER A 195 -2.76 7.01 -4.40
C SER A 195 -3.05 7.92 -3.21
N VAL A 196 -2.17 8.88 -3.01
CA VAL A 196 -2.27 9.91 -1.97
C VAL A 196 -1.54 11.15 -2.47
N SER A 197 -1.95 12.36 -2.08
CA SER A 197 -1.23 13.58 -2.44
C SER A 197 0.15 13.62 -1.79
N GLN A 198 1.08 14.39 -2.36
CA GLN A 198 2.43 14.50 -1.80
C GLN A 198 2.40 15.11 -0.38
N LYS A 199 1.55 16.12 -0.15
CA LYS A 199 1.39 16.72 1.18
C LYS A 199 0.87 15.73 2.20
N GLU A 200 -0.16 14.99 1.85
CA GLU A 200 -0.73 13.96 2.72
C GLU A 200 0.28 12.84 3.00
N GLN A 201 1.06 12.41 2.00
CA GLN A 201 2.11 11.42 2.21
C GLN A 201 3.16 11.92 3.21
N ARG A 202 3.63 13.19 3.07
CA ARG A 202 4.56 13.83 4.01
C ARG A 202 4.00 13.85 5.43
N THR A 203 2.74 14.26 5.60
CA THR A 203 2.04 14.28 6.89
C THR A 203 1.98 12.88 7.50
N ARG A 204 1.63 11.86 6.73
CA ARG A 204 1.59 10.48 7.22
C ARG A 204 2.97 9.95 7.63
N PHE A 205 4.03 10.33 6.93
CA PHE A 205 5.40 9.98 7.33
C PHE A 205 5.81 10.72 8.61
N ALA A 206 5.45 12.00 8.75
CA ALA A 206 5.68 12.76 9.98
C ALA A 206 4.98 12.10 11.19
N ILE A 207 3.72 11.73 11.04
CA ILE A 207 2.96 11.00 12.05
C ILE A 207 3.66 9.68 12.42
N ARG A 208 4.13 8.89 11.43
CA ARG A 208 4.87 7.66 11.70
C ARG A 208 6.15 7.88 12.49
N GLN A 209 6.85 9.00 12.24
CA GLN A 209 8.10 9.32 12.94
C GLN A 209 7.86 9.84 14.36
N LEU A 210 6.79 10.62 14.57
CA LEU A 210 6.46 11.22 15.85
C LEU A 210 5.76 10.24 16.80
N ASP A 211 4.92 9.32 16.25
CA ASP A 211 4.19 8.32 17.02
C ASP A 211 5.08 7.09 17.30
N PRO A 212 5.42 6.81 18.58
CA PRO A 212 6.28 5.67 18.95
C PRO A 212 5.75 4.31 18.46
N VAL A 213 4.41 4.15 18.43
CA VAL A 213 3.76 2.87 18.03
C VAL A 213 3.84 2.65 16.51
N ARG A 214 4.07 3.71 15.72
CA ARG A 214 4.12 3.65 14.25
C ARG A 214 5.52 3.80 13.67
N ARG A 215 6.51 4.18 14.48
CA ARG A 215 7.89 4.42 14.02
C ARG A 215 8.50 3.24 13.26
N TRP A 216 8.16 2.01 13.62
CA TRP A 216 8.66 0.81 12.94
C TRP A 216 8.18 0.68 11.49
N LYS A 217 7.11 1.39 11.10
CA LYS A 217 6.57 1.41 9.74
C LYS A 217 7.32 2.37 8.81
N LEU A 218 8.23 3.19 9.35
CA LEU A 218 9.03 4.10 8.58
C LEU A 218 10.34 3.41 8.20
N SER A 219 10.53 3.14 6.92
CA SER A 219 11.73 2.56 6.37
C SER A 219 12.68 3.62 5.80
N PRO A 220 13.99 3.34 5.66
CA PRO A 220 14.89 4.23 4.91
C PRO A 220 14.43 4.53 3.49
N MET A 221 13.72 3.57 2.86
CA MET A 221 13.16 3.72 1.53
C MET A 221 12.02 4.75 1.48
N ASP A 222 11.23 4.85 2.55
CA ASP A 222 10.17 5.87 2.65
C ASP A 222 10.76 7.28 2.64
N LEU A 223 11.94 7.46 3.25
CA LEU A 223 12.65 8.75 3.28
C LEU A 223 13.12 9.18 1.88
N GLU A 224 13.52 8.21 1.04
CA GLU A 224 13.98 8.49 -0.33
C GLU A 224 12.82 8.60 -1.33
N SER A 225 11.66 8.02 -1.03
CA SER A 225 10.52 7.96 -1.95
C SER A 225 9.86 9.33 -2.17
N LEU A 226 9.93 10.23 -1.18
CA LEU A 226 9.36 11.58 -1.29
C LEU A 226 10.13 12.46 -2.28
N ASP A 227 11.46 12.35 -2.29
CA ASP A 227 12.30 13.12 -3.21
C ASP A 227 12.13 12.66 -4.66
N ARG A 228 11.47 11.52 -4.84
CA ARG A 228 11.21 10.89 -6.16
C ARG A 228 9.72 10.80 -6.49
N TRP A 229 8.91 11.66 -5.89
CA TRP A 229 7.45 11.65 -6.07
C TRP A 229 7.02 11.60 -7.54
N GLU A 230 7.59 12.46 -8.38
CA GLU A 230 7.25 12.55 -9.80
C GLU A 230 7.65 11.30 -10.58
N ALA A 231 8.74 10.63 -10.18
CA ALA A 231 9.19 9.41 -10.84
C ALA A 231 8.22 8.22 -10.66
N TYR A 232 7.28 8.31 -9.68
CA TYR A 232 6.20 7.35 -9.47
C TYR A 232 4.93 7.72 -10.26
N THR A 233 4.89 8.85 -10.92
CA THR A 233 3.76 9.31 -11.74
C THR A 233 3.96 8.98 -13.19
#